data_c6d4555c367210c4712aec376b905602
#
_entry.id   c6d4555c367210c4712aec376b905602
#
_cell.length_a   1.000
_cell.length_b   1.000
_cell.length_c   1.000
_cell.angle_alpha   90.00
_cell.angle_beta   90.00
_cell.angle_gamma   90.00
#
_symmetry.space_group_name_H-M   'P 1'
#
loop_
_entity.id
_entity.type
_entity.pdbx_description
1 polymer ?
#
loop_
_entity_poly.entity_id
_entity_poly.type
_entity_poly.pdbx_seq_one_letter_code
_entity_poly.pdbx_strand_id
1 'polypeptide(L)'
;APGKGFEVYTTLNNTKIGVLNLMGNVFMKKCEDVFVVSKKFIDKYKFKEDYDLLVVDFPGEITSEKNAIGHFFDGKATLVVGTHTHIPTNDARVLKNGTAYQTDAGMCGDYDSVIGMDKDNSLKRFMKRDSVKHFPAKGEATLSGVIVDCNIETGLANNIESYIFGGQLSKT
;
A
#
# COMPACT_ATOMS: atom_id res chain seq x y z
N ALA A 1 3.32 -13.74 -13.87
CA ALA A 1 2.24 -13.66 -12.90
C ALA A 1 0.95 -13.26 -13.62
N PRO A 2 -0.23 -13.70 -13.17
CA PRO A 2 -1.49 -13.19 -13.68
C PRO A 2 -1.66 -11.70 -13.30
N GLY A 3 -2.35 -10.93 -14.14
CA GLY A 3 -2.53 -9.50 -13.96
C GLY A 3 -1.57 -8.65 -14.81
N LYS A 4 -1.77 -7.33 -14.78
CA LYS A 4 -1.05 -6.39 -15.65
C LYS A 4 0.06 -5.59 -14.94
N GLY A 5 0.02 -5.52 -13.62
CA GLY A 5 0.92 -4.70 -12.79
C GLY A 5 0.65 -3.20 -12.88
N PHE A 6 0.21 -2.70 -14.02
CA PHE A 6 -0.22 -1.32 -14.23
C PHE A 6 -1.46 -1.26 -15.10
N GLU A 7 -2.42 -0.42 -14.73
CA GLU A 7 -3.61 -0.13 -15.52
C GLU A 7 -4.10 1.31 -15.26
N VAL A 8 -4.75 1.90 -16.26
CA VAL A 8 -5.39 3.22 -16.17
C VAL A 8 -6.90 3.05 -16.15
N TYR A 9 -7.54 3.64 -15.17
CA TYR A 9 -8.99 3.69 -15.02
C TYR A 9 -9.50 5.10 -15.22
N THR A 10 -10.63 5.25 -15.90
CA THR A 10 -11.27 6.55 -16.09
C THR A 10 -12.46 6.67 -15.18
N THR A 11 -12.51 7.71 -14.37
CA THR A 11 -13.64 8.04 -13.50
C THR A 11 -14.84 8.59 -14.30
N LEU A 12 -16.00 8.72 -13.65
CA LEU A 12 -17.20 9.33 -14.24
C LEU A 12 -16.96 10.77 -14.72
N ASN A 13 -16.01 11.48 -14.10
CA ASN A 13 -15.64 12.85 -14.45
C ASN A 13 -14.47 12.90 -15.44
N ASN A 14 -14.20 11.82 -16.16
CA ASN A 14 -13.11 11.68 -17.13
C ASN A 14 -11.68 11.82 -16.56
N THR A 15 -11.50 11.81 -15.26
CA THR A 15 -10.18 11.78 -14.65
C THR A 15 -9.55 10.40 -14.84
N LYS A 16 -8.34 10.34 -15.35
CA LYS A 16 -7.57 9.10 -15.54
C LYS A 16 -6.73 8.80 -14.31
N ILE A 17 -6.94 7.65 -13.69
CA ILE A 17 -6.17 7.19 -12.53
C ILE A 17 -5.33 5.99 -12.94
N GLY A 18 -4.01 6.16 -12.95
CA GLY A 18 -3.06 5.06 -13.06
C GLY A 18 -2.94 4.33 -11.73
N VAL A 19 -3.02 3.00 -11.75
CA VAL A 19 -2.76 2.14 -10.59
C VAL A 19 -1.57 1.26 -10.93
N LEU A 20 -0.48 1.44 -10.20
CA LEU A 20 0.75 0.67 -10.34
C LEU A 20 0.94 -0.21 -9.10
N ASN A 21 1.01 -1.53 -9.30
CA ASN A 21 1.38 -2.48 -8.27
C ASN A 21 2.83 -2.91 -8.47
N LEU A 22 3.66 -2.70 -7.46
CA LEU A 22 5.07 -3.11 -7.42
C LEU A 22 5.24 -4.14 -6.30
N MET A 23 6.34 -4.85 -6.29
CA MET A 23 6.69 -5.77 -5.20
C MET A 23 8.11 -5.51 -4.71
N GLY A 24 8.29 -5.40 -3.40
CA GLY A 24 9.60 -5.27 -2.76
C GLY A 24 10.49 -6.50 -3.02
N ASN A 25 11.79 -6.30 -2.92
CA ASN A 25 12.79 -7.35 -3.14
C ASN A 25 13.33 -7.92 -1.85
N VAL A 26 13.42 -7.11 -0.78
CA VAL A 26 14.07 -7.50 0.46
C VAL A 26 13.15 -8.42 1.27
N PHE A 27 13.62 -9.62 1.55
CA PHE A 27 12.88 -10.72 2.20
C PHE A 27 11.62 -11.19 1.46
N MET A 28 11.44 -10.74 0.21
CA MET A 28 10.34 -11.14 -0.66
C MET A 28 10.78 -12.22 -1.65
N LYS A 29 9.83 -12.78 -2.42
CA LYS A 29 10.16 -13.70 -3.51
C LYS A 29 11.02 -12.98 -4.56
N LYS A 30 11.98 -13.70 -5.14
CA LYS A 30 12.81 -13.16 -6.23
C LYS A 30 11.94 -12.68 -7.39
N CYS A 31 12.09 -11.41 -7.71
CA CYS A 31 11.51 -10.75 -8.88
C CYS A 31 12.54 -9.77 -9.46
N GLU A 32 12.18 -9.02 -10.48
CA GLU A 32 13.04 -7.94 -10.99
C GLU A 32 13.26 -6.89 -9.91
N ASP A 33 14.42 -6.23 -9.95
CA ASP A 33 14.73 -5.12 -9.04
C ASP A 33 13.67 -4.02 -9.16
N VAL A 34 13.04 -3.68 -8.04
CA VAL A 34 11.90 -2.78 -8.01
C VAL A 34 12.25 -1.36 -8.47
N PHE A 35 13.48 -0.89 -8.22
CA PHE A 35 13.93 0.43 -8.66
C PHE A 35 14.18 0.46 -10.18
N VAL A 36 14.70 -0.64 -10.73
CA VAL A 36 14.86 -0.80 -12.19
C VAL A 36 13.50 -0.82 -12.86
N VAL A 37 12.52 -1.57 -12.32
CA VAL A 37 11.15 -1.61 -12.84
C VAL A 37 10.48 -0.24 -12.73
N SER A 38 10.60 0.42 -11.58
CA SER A 38 10.06 1.77 -11.36
C SER A 38 10.66 2.79 -12.33
N LYS A 39 11.98 2.72 -12.60
CA LYS A 39 12.63 3.58 -13.58
C LYS A 39 12.08 3.35 -14.99
N LYS A 40 12.00 2.08 -15.43
CA LYS A 40 11.40 1.72 -16.72
C LYS A 40 9.95 2.21 -16.83
N PHE A 41 9.18 2.16 -15.73
CA PHE A 41 7.81 2.64 -15.69
C PHE A 41 7.72 4.14 -15.94
N ILE A 42 8.45 4.98 -15.20
CA ILE A 42 8.42 6.44 -15.37
C ILE A 42 9.03 6.92 -16.69
N ASP A 43 9.92 6.12 -17.29
CA ASP A 43 10.46 6.43 -18.62
C ASP A 43 9.42 6.17 -19.72
N LYS A 44 8.58 5.13 -19.54
CA LYS A 44 7.55 4.72 -20.49
C LYS A 44 6.24 5.51 -20.36
N TYR A 45 5.78 5.76 -19.15
CA TYR A 45 4.50 6.42 -18.87
C TYR A 45 4.74 7.77 -18.21
N LYS A 46 4.09 8.80 -18.73
CA LYS A 46 4.30 10.19 -18.30
C LYS A 46 3.17 10.67 -17.42
N PHE A 47 3.54 11.10 -16.23
CA PHE A 47 2.63 11.73 -15.29
C PHE A 47 2.03 12.99 -15.91
N LYS A 48 0.72 13.16 -15.82
CA LYS A 48 -0.09 14.23 -16.43
C LYS A 48 -0.28 14.14 -17.96
N GLU A 49 0.38 13.20 -18.65
CA GLU A 49 0.14 12.95 -20.09
C GLU A 49 -0.67 11.66 -20.28
N ASP A 50 -0.22 10.54 -19.72
CA ASP A 50 -0.89 9.25 -19.85
C ASP A 50 -2.00 9.05 -18.80
N TYR A 51 -1.86 9.67 -17.64
CA TYR A 51 -2.83 9.66 -16.53
C TYR A 51 -2.75 10.95 -15.71
N ASP A 52 -3.88 11.32 -15.08
CA ASP A 52 -3.98 12.53 -14.25
C ASP A 52 -3.46 12.31 -12.83
N LEU A 53 -3.74 11.14 -12.26
CA LEU A 53 -3.35 10.71 -10.92
C LEU A 53 -2.63 9.37 -11.01
N LEU A 54 -1.66 9.13 -10.11
CA LEU A 54 -0.98 7.85 -9.99
C LEU A 54 -1.04 7.35 -8.55
N VAL A 55 -1.58 6.16 -8.37
CA VAL A 55 -1.55 5.40 -7.11
C VAL A 55 -0.54 4.26 -7.28
N VAL A 56 0.43 4.23 -6.39
CA VAL A 56 1.42 3.15 -6.32
C VAL A 56 1.14 2.31 -5.07
N ASP A 57 0.70 1.07 -5.27
CA ASP A 57 0.61 0.05 -4.22
C ASP A 57 1.94 -0.70 -4.15
N PHE A 58 2.56 -0.66 -2.97
CA PHE A 58 3.87 -1.24 -2.76
C PHE A 58 3.87 -2.29 -1.62
N PRO A 59 3.50 -3.55 -1.91
CA PRO A 59 3.73 -4.65 -0.99
C PRO A 59 5.22 -4.90 -0.80
N GLY A 60 5.71 -4.63 0.40
CA GLY A 60 7.11 -4.79 0.79
C GLY A 60 7.25 -5.16 2.26
N GLU A 61 8.26 -5.96 2.60
CA GLU A 61 8.48 -6.42 3.97
C GLU A 61 9.14 -5.34 4.83
N ILE A 62 10.20 -4.69 4.34
CA ILE A 62 10.98 -3.77 5.16
C ILE A 62 10.63 -2.30 4.93
N THR A 63 10.57 -1.55 6.03
CA THR A 63 10.20 -0.13 6.03
C THR A 63 11.17 0.75 5.26
N SER A 64 12.46 0.43 5.26
CA SER A 64 13.47 1.19 4.52
C SER A 64 13.27 1.14 3.01
N GLU A 65 12.91 -0.03 2.45
CA GLU A 65 12.60 -0.16 1.03
C GLU A 65 11.30 0.57 0.67
N LYS A 66 10.28 0.48 1.54
CA LYS A 66 9.02 1.23 1.39
C LYS A 66 9.26 2.75 1.36
N ASN A 67 10.03 3.28 2.31
CA ASN A 67 10.39 4.69 2.33
C ASN A 67 11.20 5.09 1.09
N ALA A 68 12.15 4.26 0.65
CA ALA A 68 12.96 4.53 -0.54
C ALA A 68 12.09 4.62 -1.80
N ILE A 69 11.09 3.73 -1.97
CA ILE A 69 10.11 3.81 -3.07
C ILE A 69 9.25 5.07 -2.95
N GLY A 70 8.80 5.44 -1.74
CA GLY A 70 8.08 6.69 -1.50
C GLY A 70 8.88 7.89 -2.01
N HIS A 71 10.14 8.01 -1.62
CA HIS A 71 11.01 9.10 -2.09
C HIS A 71 11.36 9.02 -3.58
N PHE A 72 11.46 7.81 -4.15
CA PHE A 72 11.69 7.64 -5.59
C PHE A 72 10.55 8.22 -6.44
N PHE A 73 9.31 8.05 -5.99
CA PHE A 73 8.10 8.56 -6.65
C PHE A 73 7.70 9.96 -6.19
N ASP A 74 8.41 10.60 -5.27
CA ASP A 74 8.07 11.93 -4.76
C ASP A 74 8.06 12.97 -5.89
N GLY A 75 6.91 13.62 -6.10
CA GLY A 75 6.62 14.53 -7.21
C GLY A 75 6.27 13.83 -8.53
N LYS A 76 6.15 12.49 -8.56
CA LYS A 76 5.87 11.68 -9.75
C LYS A 76 4.65 10.77 -9.59
N ALA A 77 4.08 10.75 -8.40
CA ALA A 77 2.85 10.02 -8.07
C ALA A 77 1.99 10.87 -7.14
N THR A 78 0.68 10.63 -7.17
CA THR A 78 -0.27 11.22 -6.22
C THR A 78 -0.14 10.56 -4.86
N LEU A 79 -0.05 9.23 -4.84
CA LEU A 79 0.03 8.40 -3.64
C LEU A 79 1.01 7.26 -3.84
N VAL A 80 1.87 7.05 -2.86
CA VAL A 80 2.59 5.79 -2.66
C VAL A 80 2.17 5.23 -1.31
N VAL A 81 1.53 4.08 -1.30
CA VAL A 81 1.06 3.41 -0.09
C VAL A 81 1.67 2.02 0.02
N GLY A 82 2.30 1.76 1.15
CA GLY A 82 2.81 0.42 1.45
C GLY A 82 1.69 -0.52 1.91
N THR A 83 1.88 -1.79 1.62
CA THR A 83 1.01 -2.90 2.05
C THR A 83 1.86 -4.09 2.47
N HIS A 84 1.27 -5.24 2.73
CA HIS A 84 1.90 -6.52 3.06
C HIS A 84 2.08 -6.81 4.56
N THR A 85 2.49 -5.86 5.39
CA THR A 85 2.75 -6.15 6.82
C THR A 85 1.48 -6.26 7.66
N HIS A 86 0.34 -5.88 7.11
CA HIS A 86 -1.00 -5.95 7.71
C HIS A 86 -1.26 -4.95 8.86
N ILE A 87 -0.26 -4.22 9.32
CA ILE A 87 -0.38 -3.29 10.44
C ILE A 87 -0.28 -1.85 9.94
N PRO A 88 -1.28 -0.99 10.17
CA PRO A 88 -1.22 0.39 9.72
C PRO A 88 -0.13 1.15 10.48
N THR A 89 0.65 1.93 9.73
CA THR A 89 1.70 2.77 10.30
C THR A 89 1.19 4.19 10.55
N ASN A 90 1.76 4.86 11.54
CA ASN A 90 1.35 6.23 11.94
C ASN A 90 2.25 7.29 11.28
N ASP A 91 2.57 7.12 9.99
CA ASP A 91 3.52 7.99 9.28
C ASP A 91 2.94 8.61 8.01
N ALA A 92 1.61 8.66 7.89
CA ALA A 92 0.92 9.31 6.79
C ALA A 92 1.35 10.78 6.67
N ARG A 93 1.87 11.17 5.51
CA ARG A 93 2.35 12.52 5.24
C ARG A 93 2.41 12.82 3.75
N VAL A 94 2.37 14.11 3.40
CA VAL A 94 2.76 14.56 2.07
C VAL A 94 4.27 14.79 2.05
N LEU A 95 4.95 14.15 1.10
CA LEU A 95 6.40 14.30 0.91
C LEU A 95 6.72 15.69 0.31
N LYS A 96 8.00 16.06 0.31
CA LYS A 96 8.46 17.42 -0.04
C LYS A 96 8.01 17.89 -1.43
N ASN A 97 7.91 16.98 -2.39
CA ASN A 97 7.54 17.30 -3.77
C ASN A 97 6.05 17.00 -4.07
N GLY A 98 5.23 16.72 -3.06
CA GLY A 98 3.77 16.65 -3.16
C GLY A 98 3.18 15.24 -3.33
N THR A 99 3.94 14.17 -3.15
CA THR A 99 3.39 12.81 -3.15
C THR A 99 2.90 12.45 -1.75
N ALA A 100 1.65 12.00 -1.62
CA ALA A 100 1.13 11.40 -0.39
C ALA A 100 1.83 10.05 -0.13
N TYR A 101 2.18 9.78 1.12
CA TYR A 101 2.90 8.58 1.50
C TYR A 101 2.46 8.03 2.85
N GLN A 102 2.29 6.71 2.94
CA GLN A 102 2.22 5.96 4.20
C GLN A 102 2.96 4.63 4.05
N THR A 103 3.73 4.24 5.05
CA THR A 103 4.56 3.02 5.02
C THR A 103 3.72 1.74 4.91
N ASP A 104 2.59 1.64 5.60
CA ASP A 104 1.64 0.53 5.44
C ASP A 104 0.22 0.99 5.77
N ALA A 105 -0.72 0.68 4.89
CA ALA A 105 -2.13 1.01 5.08
C ALA A 105 -2.83 0.09 6.08
N GLY A 106 -2.20 -1.01 6.47
CA GLY A 106 -2.80 -2.06 7.28
C GLY A 106 -3.69 -3.01 6.46
N MET A 107 -4.40 -3.87 7.16
CA MET A 107 -5.33 -4.81 6.56
C MET A 107 -6.79 -4.40 6.81
N CYS A 108 -7.68 -4.79 5.92
CA CYS A 108 -9.11 -4.83 6.21
C CYS A 108 -9.44 -6.19 6.80
N GLY A 109 -9.57 -6.28 8.13
CA GLY A 109 -9.76 -7.56 8.81
C GLY A 109 -9.85 -7.47 10.32
N ASP A 110 -9.91 -8.62 10.95
CA ASP A 110 -9.97 -8.74 12.40
C ASP A 110 -8.59 -8.51 13.03
N TYR A 111 -8.47 -7.47 13.86
CA TYR A 111 -7.23 -7.15 14.58
C TYR A 111 -7.09 -7.85 15.94
N ASP A 112 -8.15 -8.53 16.45
CA ASP A 112 -8.00 -9.50 17.55
C ASP A 112 -7.46 -10.85 17.03
N SER A 113 -6.37 -10.79 16.33
CA SER A 113 -5.76 -11.87 15.55
C SER A 113 -4.25 -11.71 15.48
N VAL A 114 -3.57 -12.66 14.86
CA VAL A 114 -2.16 -12.50 14.49
C VAL A 114 -2.11 -12.17 13.00
N ILE A 115 -2.06 -10.88 12.69
CA ILE A 115 -2.05 -10.34 11.31
C ILE A 115 -3.16 -10.92 10.41
N GLY A 116 -4.38 -11.07 10.97
CA GLY A 116 -5.54 -11.60 10.25
C GLY A 116 -5.74 -13.11 10.39
N MET A 117 -4.82 -13.83 11.04
CA MET A 117 -4.92 -15.26 11.28
C MET A 117 -5.38 -15.55 12.71
N ASP A 118 -6.13 -16.64 12.88
CA ASP A 118 -6.58 -17.10 14.19
C ASP A 118 -5.44 -17.11 15.22
N LYS A 119 -5.64 -16.42 16.35
CA LYS A 119 -4.59 -16.17 17.33
C LYS A 119 -4.13 -17.44 18.05
N ASP A 120 -5.04 -18.35 18.38
CA ASP A 120 -4.70 -19.57 19.12
C ASP A 120 -3.88 -20.51 18.24
N ASN A 121 -4.25 -20.65 16.98
CA ASN A 121 -3.49 -21.43 16.00
C ASN A 121 -2.11 -20.81 15.74
N SER A 122 -2.05 -19.49 15.62
CA SER A 122 -0.80 -18.79 15.40
C SER A 122 0.15 -18.95 16.60
N LEU A 123 -0.36 -18.81 17.83
CA LEU A 123 0.43 -19.03 19.05
C LEU A 123 0.97 -20.46 19.15
N LYS A 124 0.15 -21.47 18.86
CA LYS A 124 0.59 -22.88 18.83
C LYS A 124 1.75 -23.08 17.86
N ARG A 125 1.67 -22.47 16.66
CA ARG A 125 2.75 -22.55 15.65
C ARG A 125 4.05 -21.89 16.12
N PHE A 126 4.00 -20.68 16.68
CA PHE A 126 5.18 -20.01 17.22
C PHE A 126 5.78 -20.78 18.38
N MET A 127 4.97 -21.39 19.22
CA MET A 127 5.44 -22.25 20.32
C MET A 127 5.87 -23.65 19.88
N LYS A 128 5.79 -23.97 18.59
CA LYS A 128 6.13 -25.29 18.01
C LYS A 128 5.41 -26.47 18.66
N ARG A 129 4.17 -26.25 19.13
CA ARG A 129 3.41 -27.28 19.85
C ARG A 129 2.64 -28.21 18.93
N ASP A 130 2.27 -27.76 17.74
CA ASP A 130 1.53 -28.55 16.75
C ASP A 130 1.73 -28.03 15.32
N SER A 131 1.60 -28.89 14.30
CA SER A 131 1.49 -28.49 12.89
C SER A 131 0.04 -28.10 12.55
N VAL A 132 -0.44 -26.98 13.08
CA VAL A 132 -1.81 -26.54 12.89
C VAL A 132 -1.94 -25.81 11.54
N LYS A 133 -3.02 -26.07 10.80
CA LYS A 133 -3.34 -25.31 9.60
C LYS A 133 -3.61 -23.85 9.97
N HIS A 134 -3.22 -22.93 9.08
CA HIS A 134 -3.61 -21.54 9.20
C HIS A 134 -5.09 -21.38 8.87
N PHE A 135 -5.81 -20.69 9.74
CA PHE A 135 -7.19 -20.25 9.50
C PHE A 135 -7.25 -18.73 9.64
N PRO A 136 -8.02 -18.03 8.80
CA PRO A 136 -8.28 -16.62 9.02
C PRO A 136 -9.08 -16.43 10.30
N ALA A 137 -8.82 -15.33 10.99
CA ALA A 137 -9.66 -14.87 12.09
C ALA A 137 -11.07 -14.53 11.58
N LYS A 138 -12.07 -14.64 12.48
CA LYS A 138 -13.49 -14.48 12.13
C LYS A 138 -14.22 -13.44 12.99
N GLY A 139 -13.48 -12.63 13.73
CA GLY A 139 -14.04 -11.54 14.53
C GLY A 139 -14.47 -10.33 13.70
N GLU A 140 -14.81 -9.25 14.38
CA GLU A 140 -15.24 -8.00 13.76
C GLU A 140 -14.09 -7.37 12.97
N ALA A 141 -14.32 -7.08 11.70
CA ALA A 141 -13.31 -6.51 10.83
C ALA A 141 -13.16 -4.99 11.04
N THR A 142 -11.92 -4.52 11.04
CA THR A 142 -11.57 -3.10 10.89
C THR A 142 -11.35 -2.80 9.41
N LEU A 143 -11.92 -1.69 8.92
CA LEU A 143 -11.53 -1.09 7.64
C LEU A 143 -10.33 -0.17 7.89
N SER A 144 -9.21 -0.45 7.26
CA SER A 144 -7.99 0.35 7.34
C SER A 144 -7.51 0.77 5.94
N GLY A 145 -7.09 2.02 5.81
CA GLY A 145 -6.66 2.60 4.55
C GLY A 145 -6.21 4.05 4.70
N VAL A 146 -6.23 4.78 3.60
CA VAL A 146 -5.89 6.21 3.54
C VAL A 146 -6.93 6.99 2.75
N ILE A 147 -7.13 8.25 3.13
CA ILE A 147 -7.87 9.26 2.36
C ILE A 147 -6.86 10.29 1.88
N VAL A 148 -6.88 10.60 0.59
CA VAL A 148 -5.96 11.57 -0.02
C VAL A 148 -6.76 12.66 -0.71
N ASP A 149 -6.53 13.90 -0.33
CA ASP A 149 -6.96 15.06 -1.09
C ASP A 149 -5.87 15.45 -2.08
N CYS A 150 -6.23 15.60 -3.34
CA CYS A 150 -5.25 15.91 -4.39
C CYS A 150 -5.73 17.04 -5.31
N ASN A 151 -4.78 17.76 -5.85
CA ASN A 151 -5.02 18.75 -6.88
C ASN A 151 -5.03 18.06 -8.26
N ILE A 152 -6.16 18.11 -8.96
CA ILE A 152 -6.31 17.42 -10.25
C ILE A 152 -5.45 18.05 -11.35
N GLU A 153 -5.10 19.34 -11.25
CA GLU A 153 -4.28 20.02 -12.26
C GLU A 153 -2.82 19.58 -12.17
N THR A 154 -2.28 19.46 -10.95
CA THR A 154 -0.91 19.02 -10.73
C THR A 154 -0.79 17.49 -10.62
N GLY A 155 -1.88 16.80 -10.25
CA GLY A 155 -1.90 15.38 -9.93
C GLY A 155 -1.29 15.05 -8.56
N LEU A 156 -0.84 16.05 -7.80
CA LEU A 156 -0.15 15.87 -6.52
C LEU A 156 -1.10 16.00 -5.33
N ALA A 157 -0.71 15.45 -4.21
CA ALA A 157 -1.51 15.48 -2.99
C ALA A 157 -1.39 16.82 -2.26
N ASN A 158 -2.52 17.28 -1.72
CA ASN A 158 -2.60 18.39 -0.78
C ASN A 158 -2.59 17.89 0.67
N ASN A 159 -3.23 16.74 0.93
CA ASN A 159 -3.34 16.13 2.25
C ASN A 159 -3.44 14.61 2.15
N ILE A 160 -3.09 13.91 3.22
CA ILE A 160 -3.32 12.49 3.44
C ILE A 160 -3.69 12.25 4.90
N GLU A 161 -4.67 11.40 5.12
CA GLU A 161 -5.11 10.96 6.43
C GLU A 161 -5.20 9.43 6.48
N SER A 162 -4.71 8.83 7.57
CA SER A 162 -5.00 7.42 7.85
C SER A 162 -6.47 7.27 8.21
N TYR A 163 -7.12 6.29 7.60
CA TYR A 163 -8.54 6.00 7.84
C TYR A 163 -8.70 4.64 8.51
N ILE A 164 -9.27 4.64 9.71
CA ILE A 164 -9.54 3.43 10.49
C ILE A 164 -10.98 3.48 10.95
N PHE A 165 -11.75 2.43 10.68
CA PHE A 165 -13.14 2.34 11.05
C PHE A 165 -13.54 0.93 11.47
N GLY A 166 -14.28 0.82 12.60
CA GLY A 166 -14.80 -0.43 13.15
C GLY A 166 -13.76 -1.34 13.80
N GLY A 167 -14.19 -2.50 14.24
CA GLY A 167 -13.34 -3.52 14.83
C GLY A 167 -12.58 -3.08 16.09
N GLN A 168 -11.37 -3.63 16.25
CA GLN A 168 -10.56 -3.49 17.47
C GLN A 168 -9.65 -2.25 17.47
N LEU A 169 -9.34 -1.65 16.33
CA LEU A 169 -8.51 -0.46 16.29
C LEU A 169 -9.33 0.79 16.63
N SER A 170 -8.71 1.72 17.35
CA SER A 170 -9.33 3.00 17.66
C SER A 170 -9.58 3.79 16.37
N LYS A 171 -10.71 4.49 16.32
CA LYS A 171 -10.96 5.48 15.26
C LYS A 171 -9.95 6.61 15.39
N THR A 172 -9.30 6.94 14.31
CA THR A 172 -8.49 8.15 14.19
C THR A 172 -9.30 9.28 13.63
#